data_87b605ea3befa1ae4708f3d8c4742eb1
#
_entry.id   87b605ea3befa1ae4708f3d8c4742eb1
#
_cell.length_a   1.000
_cell.length_b   1.000
_cell.length_c   1.000
_cell.angle_alpha   90.00
_cell.angle_beta   90.00
_cell.angle_gamma   90.00
#
_symmetry.space_group_name_H-M   'P 1'
#
loop_
_entity.id
_entity.type
_entity.pdbx_description
1 polymer ?
#
loop_
_entity_poly.entity_id
_entity_poly.type
_entity_poly.pdbx_seq_one_letter_code
_entity_poly.pdbx_strand_id
1 'polypeptide(L)'
;MTTKTKKILLICALTLSAAVLLFFGFKKGVELYNAKNADELFTAGDYAGAREWYEKNGSAEDIARCDYELDREAYEAAAAQLAAGEYDAARLAFEALGDFEDAADRALECILFKARALTDAGSYTDALDVLAALPEDHTGAQELTEEAREGLYQQALAATYECRMDEAVMLWNSLGSYKDSDSLLKRCMSRIVSMAAGTEERINYSPYAGRDVGDGILYWHRLGLIYVPKECNADTRCMIFYPGGYDSALANSYYQDYIYAGTSPNAIILYMYTNGFYDIESHIEDAYRALEEAALENNVFLHDMVVCGASNGAYTAVNTAAYLYENYGIAVRYVLTFDAGAHWAHTDKVLTPEQCDLAAEAGTEFLLFEGAGIGMNKSAIHTMVRHGCDVTIVLCRNSGHYGIIYDAIYKGMLDWVLGNGEQPTDANYTYIPLDITSTYPE
;
A
#
# COMPACT_ATOMS: atom_id res chain seq x y z
N MET A 1 -30.18 -34.77 -95.83
CA MET A 1 -31.11 -34.34 -94.84
C MET A 1 -32.34 -33.80 -95.59
N THR A 2 -33.52 -34.39 -95.34
CA THR A 2 -34.73 -34.01 -96.07
C THR A 2 -35.23 -32.65 -95.53
N THR A 3 -35.99 -31.90 -96.38
CA THR A 3 -36.60 -30.59 -96.03
C THR A 3 -37.48 -30.67 -94.79
N LYS A 4 -38.06 -31.82 -94.53
CA LYS A 4 -38.86 -32.13 -93.36
C LYS A 4 -38.03 -32.18 -92.07
N THR A 5 -36.85 -32.77 -92.11
CA THR A 5 -35.88 -32.85 -90.98
C THR A 5 -35.32 -31.49 -90.65
N LYS A 6 -35.06 -30.63 -91.63
CA LYS A 6 -34.61 -29.24 -91.39
C LYS A 6 -35.70 -28.39 -90.71
N LYS A 7 -36.95 -28.53 -91.10
CA LYS A 7 -38.08 -27.83 -90.44
C LYS A 7 -38.30 -28.25 -88.96
N ILE A 8 -38.22 -29.58 -88.72
CA ILE A 8 -38.30 -30.09 -87.34
C ILE A 8 -37.19 -29.58 -86.46
N LEU A 9 -35.94 -29.60 -86.95
CA LEU A 9 -34.77 -29.05 -86.23
C LEU A 9 -34.95 -27.55 -85.99
N LEU A 10 -35.48 -26.77 -86.89
CA LEU A 10 -35.67 -25.36 -86.76
C LEU A 10 -36.76 -25.07 -85.66
N ILE A 11 -37.85 -25.83 -85.70
CA ILE A 11 -38.94 -25.71 -84.70
C ILE A 11 -38.38 -26.08 -83.29
N CYS A 12 -37.65 -27.18 -83.18
CA CYS A 12 -37.02 -27.59 -81.92
C CYS A 12 -36.00 -26.52 -81.40
N ALA A 13 -35.24 -25.91 -82.29
CA ALA A 13 -34.31 -24.85 -81.91
C ALA A 13 -35.03 -23.60 -81.43
N LEU A 14 -36.12 -23.21 -82.13
CA LEU A 14 -36.94 -22.04 -81.74
C LEU A 14 -37.69 -22.27 -80.43
N THR A 15 -38.24 -23.47 -80.20
CA THR A 15 -38.88 -23.80 -78.90
C THR A 15 -37.90 -23.87 -77.79
N LEU A 16 -36.68 -24.39 -77.98
CA LEU A 16 -35.65 -24.41 -76.99
C LEU A 16 -35.19 -22.97 -76.64
N SER A 17 -34.96 -22.14 -77.68
CA SER A 17 -34.64 -20.74 -77.46
C SER A 17 -35.75 -19.96 -76.72
N ALA A 18 -37.01 -20.16 -77.06
CA ALA A 18 -38.14 -19.58 -76.34
C ALA A 18 -38.21 -20.05 -74.87
N ALA A 19 -37.99 -21.36 -74.63
CA ALA A 19 -37.92 -21.92 -73.28
C ALA A 19 -36.79 -21.35 -72.47
N VAL A 20 -35.65 -21.19 -73.08
CA VAL A 20 -34.46 -20.54 -72.44
C VAL A 20 -34.73 -19.07 -72.08
N LEU A 21 -35.27 -18.31 -73.01
CA LEU A 21 -35.65 -16.90 -72.79
C LEU A 21 -36.73 -16.74 -71.67
N LEU A 22 -37.74 -17.62 -71.65
CA LEU A 22 -38.75 -17.65 -70.60
C LEU A 22 -38.17 -18.01 -69.23
N PHE A 23 -37.24 -18.98 -69.19
CA PHE A 23 -36.52 -19.36 -67.99
C PHE A 23 -35.68 -18.18 -67.43
N PHE A 24 -34.90 -17.50 -68.31
CA PHE A 24 -34.13 -16.34 -67.91
C PHE A 24 -35.01 -15.16 -67.52
N GLY A 25 -36.13 -14.95 -68.22
CA GLY A 25 -37.12 -13.90 -67.89
C GLY A 25 -37.81 -14.14 -66.53
N PHE A 26 -38.17 -15.40 -66.25
CA PHE A 26 -38.75 -15.81 -64.98
C PHE A 26 -37.72 -15.66 -63.86
N LYS A 27 -36.46 -16.13 -64.05
CA LYS A 27 -35.39 -15.97 -63.07
C LYS A 27 -35.17 -14.50 -62.75
N LYS A 28 -35.06 -13.64 -63.78
CA LYS A 28 -34.89 -12.19 -63.56
C LYS A 28 -36.08 -11.53 -62.87
N GLY A 29 -37.27 -12.00 -63.11
CA GLY A 29 -38.47 -11.54 -62.40
C GLY A 29 -38.46 -11.91 -60.91
N VAL A 30 -38.01 -13.09 -60.56
CA VAL A 30 -37.83 -13.55 -59.17
C VAL A 30 -36.73 -12.72 -58.49
N GLU A 31 -35.62 -12.49 -59.15
CA GLU A 31 -34.52 -11.64 -58.64
C GLU A 31 -34.98 -10.22 -58.31
N LEU A 32 -35.75 -9.59 -59.21
CA LEU A 32 -36.31 -8.25 -59.02
C LEU A 32 -37.30 -8.20 -57.87
N TYR A 33 -38.16 -9.24 -57.75
CA TYR A 33 -39.12 -9.35 -56.63
C TYR A 33 -38.40 -9.47 -55.29
N ASN A 34 -37.39 -10.35 -55.21
CA ASN A 34 -36.59 -10.55 -54.02
C ASN A 34 -35.84 -9.26 -53.63
N ALA A 35 -35.20 -8.58 -54.62
CA ALA A 35 -34.51 -7.33 -54.37
C ALA A 35 -35.43 -6.25 -53.80
N LYS A 36 -36.62 -6.08 -54.39
CA LYS A 36 -37.59 -5.11 -53.89
C LYS A 36 -38.00 -5.38 -52.43
N ASN A 37 -38.30 -6.63 -52.07
CA ASN A 37 -38.63 -6.98 -50.68
C ASN A 37 -37.47 -6.74 -49.73
N ALA A 38 -36.24 -7.07 -50.17
CA ALA A 38 -35.04 -6.79 -49.38
C ALA A 38 -34.85 -5.29 -49.15
N ASP A 39 -34.96 -4.46 -50.21
CA ASP A 39 -34.80 -2.99 -50.12
C ASP A 39 -35.85 -2.34 -49.22
N GLU A 40 -37.10 -2.84 -49.24
CA GLU A 40 -38.17 -2.37 -48.35
C GLU A 40 -37.83 -2.66 -46.87
N LEU A 41 -37.38 -3.88 -46.56
CA LEU A 41 -36.95 -4.28 -45.22
C LEU A 41 -35.70 -3.51 -44.77
N PHE A 42 -34.69 -3.37 -45.64
CA PHE A 42 -33.52 -2.59 -45.35
C PHE A 42 -33.85 -1.13 -45.00
N THR A 43 -34.74 -0.51 -45.78
CA THR A 43 -35.19 0.87 -45.55
C THR A 43 -35.96 1.02 -44.25
N ALA A 44 -36.66 -0.05 -43.83
CA ALA A 44 -37.41 -0.11 -42.59
C ALA A 44 -36.50 -0.41 -41.35
N GLY A 45 -35.21 -0.70 -41.57
CA GLY A 45 -34.26 -1.05 -40.49
C GLY A 45 -34.27 -2.54 -40.10
N ASP A 46 -35.04 -3.37 -40.83
CA ASP A 46 -34.98 -4.84 -40.61
C ASP A 46 -33.86 -5.45 -41.47
N TYR A 47 -32.62 -5.25 -41.01
CA TYR A 47 -31.45 -5.69 -41.73
C TYR A 47 -31.29 -7.21 -41.78
N ALA A 48 -31.74 -7.90 -40.72
CA ALA A 48 -31.74 -9.36 -40.68
C ALA A 48 -32.73 -9.94 -41.72
N GLY A 49 -33.95 -9.39 -41.79
CA GLY A 49 -34.93 -9.75 -42.80
C GLY A 49 -34.47 -9.41 -44.22
N ALA A 50 -33.88 -8.24 -44.43
CA ALA A 50 -33.32 -7.82 -45.72
C ALA A 50 -32.21 -8.79 -46.18
N ARG A 51 -31.31 -9.18 -45.29
CA ARG A 51 -30.22 -10.12 -45.54
C ARG A 51 -30.71 -11.46 -46.09
N GLU A 52 -31.77 -12.04 -45.49
CA GLU A 52 -32.35 -13.31 -45.95
C GLU A 52 -32.88 -13.23 -47.38
N TRP A 53 -33.41 -12.07 -47.79
CA TRP A 53 -33.89 -11.87 -49.17
C TRP A 53 -32.74 -11.63 -50.14
N TYR A 54 -31.70 -10.90 -49.77
CA TYR A 54 -30.51 -10.72 -50.59
C TYR A 54 -29.71 -12.04 -50.79
N GLU A 55 -29.70 -12.94 -49.79
CA GLU A 55 -29.12 -14.29 -49.94
C GLU A 55 -29.81 -15.09 -51.01
N LYS A 56 -31.14 -15.00 -51.16
CA LYS A 56 -31.92 -15.68 -52.25
C LYS A 56 -31.51 -15.20 -53.65
N ASN A 57 -30.98 -13.97 -53.74
CA ASN A 57 -30.47 -13.41 -54.99
C ASN A 57 -28.99 -13.63 -55.19
N GLY A 58 -28.24 -14.05 -54.18
CA GLY A 58 -26.78 -14.20 -54.20
C GLY A 58 -26.05 -12.87 -54.32
N SER A 59 -26.62 -11.77 -53.83
CA SER A 59 -26.02 -10.41 -53.83
C SER A 59 -25.02 -10.27 -52.68
N ALA A 60 -23.76 -10.61 -52.88
CA ALA A 60 -22.74 -10.53 -51.84
C ALA A 60 -22.53 -9.11 -51.30
N GLU A 61 -22.64 -8.09 -52.14
CA GLU A 61 -22.50 -6.68 -51.75
C GLU A 61 -23.61 -6.22 -50.84
N ASP A 62 -24.86 -6.55 -51.17
CA ASP A 62 -26.03 -6.17 -50.34
C ASP A 62 -26.10 -6.97 -49.05
N ILE A 63 -25.64 -8.24 -49.04
CA ILE A 63 -25.46 -9.03 -47.83
C ILE A 63 -24.44 -8.38 -46.91
N ALA A 64 -23.27 -8.01 -47.44
CA ALA A 64 -22.22 -7.35 -46.66
C ALA A 64 -22.71 -6.01 -46.07
N ARG A 65 -23.57 -5.28 -46.79
CA ARG A 65 -24.18 -4.05 -46.29
C ARG A 65 -25.15 -4.33 -45.14
N CYS A 66 -25.92 -5.40 -45.20
CA CYS A 66 -26.78 -5.82 -44.08
C CYS A 66 -25.94 -6.26 -42.85
N ASP A 67 -24.88 -7.05 -43.09
CA ASP A 67 -23.98 -7.49 -42.04
C ASP A 67 -23.31 -6.29 -41.33
N TYR A 68 -22.88 -5.27 -42.06
CA TYR A 68 -22.34 -4.04 -41.49
C TYR A 68 -23.33 -3.29 -40.59
N GLU A 69 -24.58 -3.15 -41.03
CA GLU A 69 -25.60 -2.46 -40.22
C GLU A 69 -26.02 -3.26 -38.98
N LEU A 70 -26.04 -4.59 -39.05
CA LEU A 70 -26.27 -5.47 -37.91
C LEU A 70 -25.11 -5.36 -36.87
N ASP A 71 -23.86 -5.37 -37.34
CA ASP A 71 -22.72 -5.19 -36.49
C ASP A 71 -22.71 -3.80 -35.86
N ARG A 72 -23.11 -2.75 -36.61
CA ARG A 72 -23.26 -1.39 -36.07
C ARG A 72 -24.32 -1.29 -34.97
N GLU A 73 -25.50 -1.93 -35.16
CA GLU A 73 -26.54 -1.98 -34.13
C GLU A 73 -26.01 -2.70 -32.86
N ALA A 74 -25.34 -3.81 -33.05
CA ALA A 74 -24.74 -4.56 -31.93
C ALA A 74 -23.65 -3.74 -31.24
N TYR A 75 -22.81 -2.98 -31.97
CA TYR A 75 -21.84 -2.08 -31.43
C TYR A 75 -22.46 -0.94 -30.61
N GLU A 76 -23.51 -0.30 -31.11
CA GLU A 76 -24.24 0.75 -30.39
C GLU A 76 -24.90 0.21 -29.12
N ALA A 77 -25.41 -1.02 -29.15
CA ALA A 77 -25.97 -1.70 -27.98
C ALA A 77 -24.90 -2.01 -26.94
N ALA A 78 -23.70 -2.47 -27.35
CA ALA A 78 -22.56 -2.71 -26.47
C ALA A 78 -22.08 -1.39 -25.83
N ALA A 79 -22.02 -0.30 -26.61
CA ALA A 79 -21.66 1.02 -26.10
C ALA A 79 -22.67 1.54 -25.06
N ALA A 80 -23.97 1.27 -25.27
CA ALA A 80 -25.02 1.61 -24.30
C ALA A 80 -24.86 0.81 -22.98
N GLN A 81 -24.55 -0.50 -23.08
CA GLN A 81 -24.24 -1.32 -21.89
C GLN A 81 -23.03 -0.80 -21.14
N LEU A 82 -21.96 -0.42 -21.85
CA LEU A 82 -20.78 0.19 -21.24
C LEU A 82 -21.13 1.48 -20.48
N ALA A 83 -21.91 2.34 -21.11
CA ALA A 83 -22.37 3.59 -20.47
C ALA A 83 -23.29 3.36 -19.27
N ALA A 84 -24.00 2.23 -19.23
CA ALA A 84 -24.82 1.81 -18.09
C ALA A 84 -24.00 1.15 -16.95
N GLY A 85 -22.70 0.95 -17.14
CA GLY A 85 -21.84 0.26 -16.16
C GLY A 85 -21.94 -1.27 -16.20
N GLU A 86 -22.55 -1.82 -17.24
CA GLU A 86 -22.68 -3.26 -17.47
C GLU A 86 -21.42 -3.82 -18.14
N TYR A 87 -20.26 -3.63 -17.50
CA TYR A 87 -18.94 -3.82 -18.09
C TYR A 87 -18.70 -5.21 -18.68
N ASP A 88 -19.12 -6.28 -17.98
CA ASP A 88 -18.92 -7.66 -18.46
C ASP A 88 -19.78 -7.98 -19.66
N ALA A 89 -21.03 -7.48 -19.69
CA ALA A 89 -21.94 -7.65 -20.83
C ALA A 89 -21.45 -6.88 -22.06
N ALA A 90 -21.05 -5.62 -21.87
CA ALA A 90 -20.46 -4.78 -22.91
C ALA A 90 -19.18 -5.42 -23.48
N ARG A 91 -18.28 -5.91 -22.64
CA ARG A 91 -17.05 -6.59 -23.08
C ARG A 91 -17.36 -7.78 -23.97
N LEU A 92 -18.24 -8.67 -23.54
CA LEU A 92 -18.61 -9.86 -24.33
C LEU A 92 -19.27 -9.48 -25.66
N ALA A 93 -20.07 -8.41 -25.67
CA ALA A 93 -20.70 -7.92 -26.89
C ALA A 93 -19.67 -7.34 -27.88
N PHE A 94 -18.70 -6.55 -27.38
CA PHE A 94 -17.61 -6.05 -28.23
C PHE A 94 -16.68 -7.16 -28.72
N GLU A 95 -16.35 -8.14 -27.87
CA GLU A 95 -15.56 -9.32 -28.28
C GLU A 95 -16.23 -10.12 -29.41
N ALA A 96 -17.56 -10.23 -29.39
CA ALA A 96 -18.32 -10.92 -30.43
C ALA A 96 -18.29 -10.20 -31.78
N LEU A 97 -18.03 -8.90 -31.80
CA LEU A 97 -17.89 -8.07 -33.01
C LEU A 97 -16.51 -8.20 -33.67
N GLY A 98 -15.51 -8.71 -32.94
CA GLY A 98 -14.16 -8.96 -33.45
C GLY A 98 -13.50 -7.72 -34.02
N ASP A 99 -13.20 -7.73 -35.34
CA ASP A 99 -12.48 -6.63 -36.00
C ASP A 99 -13.42 -5.49 -36.50
N PHE A 100 -14.67 -5.45 -36.04
CA PHE A 100 -15.58 -4.38 -36.41
C PHE A 100 -15.19 -3.07 -35.71
N GLU A 101 -14.87 -2.06 -36.53
CA GLU A 101 -14.40 -0.72 -36.05
C GLU A 101 -13.30 -0.85 -34.97
N ASP A 102 -13.54 -0.29 -33.78
CA ASP A 102 -12.64 -0.35 -32.63
C ASP A 102 -13.15 -1.31 -31.53
N ALA A 103 -14.04 -2.27 -31.86
CA ALA A 103 -14.67 -3.16 -30.90
C ALA A 103 -13.66 -3.93 -30.03
N ALA A 104 -12.53 -4.36 -30.59
CA ALA A 104 -11.49 -5.03 -29.83
C ALA A 104 -10.88 -4.11 -28.75
N ASP A 105 -10.61 -2.86 -29.09
CA ASP A 105 -10.09 -1.86 -28.14
C ASP A 105 -11.13 -1.51 -27.07
N ARG A 106 -12.41 -1.40 -27.47
CA ARG A 106 -13.53 -1.18 -26.56
C ARG A 106 -13.73 -2.32 -25.56
N ALA A 107 -13.48 -3.56 -25.98
CA ALA A 107 -13.53 -4.70 -25.07
C ALA A 107 -12.48 -4.58 -23.96
N LEU A 108 -11.25 -4.11 -24.29
CA LEU A 108 -10.21 -3.84 -23.29
C LEU A 108 -10.56 -2.62 -22.40
N GLU A 109 -11.16 -1.57 -22.96
CA GLU A 109 -11.66 -0.45 -22.18
C GLU A 109 -12.72 -0.88 -21.14
N CYS A 110 -13.59 -1.83 -21.46
CA CYS A 110 -14.58 -2.36 -20.51
C CYS A 110 -13.90 -2.95 -19.26
N ILE A 111 -12.76 -3.65 -19.46
CA ILE A 111 -11.97 -4.20 -18.35
C ILE A 111 -11.40 -3.06 -17.50
N LEU A 112 -10.84 -2.03 -18.14
CA LEU A 112 -10.27 -0.88 -17.44
C LEU A 112 -11.33 -0.10 -16.64
N PHE A 113 -12.51 0.14 -17.22
CA PHE A 113 -13.61 0.82 -16.51
C PHE A 113 -14.13 0.00 -15.33
N LYS A 114 -14.24 -1.33 -15.50
CA LYS A 114 -14.62 -2.22 -14.39
C LYS A 114 -13.60 -2.16 -13.26
N ALA A 115 -12.32 -2.23 -13.60
CA ALA A 115 -11.24 -2.14 -12.60
C ALA A 115 -11.24 -0.79 -11.89
N ARG A 116 -11.46 0.32 -12.62
CA ARG A 116 -11.61 1.65 -12.03
C ARG A 116 -12.77 1.70 -11.04
N ALA A 117 -13.93 1.21 -11.43
CA ALA A 117 -15.10 1.17 -10.56
C ALA A 117 -14.87 0.34 -9.29
N LEU A 118 -14.15 -0.77 -9.39
CA LEU A 118 -13.75 -1.59 -8.24
C LEU A 118 -12.75 -0.86 -7.33
N THR A 119 -11.75 -0.18 -7.92
CA THR A 119 -10.78 0.63 -7.18
C THR A 119 -11.47 1.76 -6.42
N ASP A 120 -12.37 2.50 -7.07
CA ASP A 120 -13.15 3.58 -6.46
C ASP A 120 -14.07 3.08 -5.33
N ALA A 121 -14.52 1.83 -5.42
CA ALA A 121 -15.31 1.16 -4.38
C ALA A 121 -14.46 0.56 -3.24
N GLY A 122 -13.12 0.63 -3.32
CA GLY A 122 -12.21 0.04 -2.35
C GLY A 122 -12.05 -1.48 -2.46
N SER A 123 -12.56 -2.11 -3.54
CA SER A 123 -12.42 -3.54 -3.83
C SER A 123 -11.12 -3.82 -4.58
N TYR A 124 -9.98 -3.49 -3.97
CA TYR A 124 -8.69 -3.46 -4.64
C TYR A 124 -8.22 -4.83 -5.12
N THR A 125 -8.46 -5.90 -4.35
CA THR A 125 -8.12 -7.27 -4.78
C THR A 125 -8.87 -7.64 -6.07
N ASP A 126 -10.17 -7.39 -6.12
CA ASP A 126 -10.97 -7.66 -7.30
C ASP A 126 -10.54 -6.78 -8.50
N ALA A 127 -10.14 -5.53 -8.23
CA ALA A 127 -9.61 -4.63 -9.25
C ALA A 127 -8.31 -5.18 -9.87
N LEU A 128 -7.39 -5.67 -9.04
CA LEU A 128 -6.14 -6.28 -9.50
C LEU A 128 -6.39 -7.56 -10.31
N ASP A 129 -7.33 -8.40 -9.88
CA ASP A 129 -7.71 -9.61 -10.62
C ASP A 129 -8.29 -9.27 -12.00
N VAL A 130 -9.09 -8.22 -12.11
CA VAL A 130 -9.64 -7.74 -13.38
C VAL A 130 -8.53 -7.15 -14.26
N LEU A 131 -7.63 -6.36 -13.70
CA LEU A 131 -6.50 -5.75 -14.43
C LEU A 131 -5.52 -6.79 -14.99
N ALA A 132 -5.37 -7.93 -14.34
CA ALA A 132 -4.52 -9.02 -14.80
C ALA A 132 -4.95 -9.61 -16.16
N ALA A 133 -6.17 -9.33 -16.63
CA ALA A 133 -6.66 -9.73 -17.95
C ALA A 133 -6.21 -8.77 -19.06
N LEU A 134 -5.67 -7.61 -18.74
CA LEU A 134 -5.16 -6.64 -19.73
C LEU A 134 -3.72 -6.97 -20.14
N PRO A 135 -3.30 -6.62 -21.37
CA PRO A 135 -1.90 -6.65 -21.76
C PRO A 135 -1.04 -5.77 -20.85
N GLU A 136 0.20 -6.21 -20.55
CA GLU A 136 1.11 -5.47 -19.64
C GLU A 136 1.44 -4.04 -20.12
N ASP A 137 1.39 -3.80 -21.43
CA ASP A 137 1.66 -2.50 -22.06
C ASP A 137 0.39 -1.67 -22.32
N HIS A 138 -0.77 -2.11 -21.84
CA HIS A 138 -2.03 -1.38 -22.05
C HIS A 138 -2.00 -0.02 -21.34
N THR A 139 -2.31 1.02 -22.11
CA THR A 139 -2.34 2.41 -21.59
C THR A 139 -3.35 2.56 -20.46
N GLY A 140 -2.93 3.09 -19.33
CA GLY A 140 -3.75 3.30 -18.13
C GLY A 140 -3.87 2.09 -17.19
N ALA A 141 -3.54 0.86 -17.65
CA ALA A 141 -3.56 -0.32 -16.78
C ALA A 141 -2.48 -0.24 -15.70
N GLN A 142 -1.27 0.21 -16.05
CA GLN A 142 -0.15 0.32 -15.11
C GLN A 142 -0.43 1.31 -13.97
N GLU A 143 -0.95 2.51 -14.31
CA GLU A 143 -1.29 3.52 -13.31
C GLU A 143 -2.39 3.04 -12.37
N LEU A 144 -3.44 2.43 -12.92
CA LEU A 144 -4.55 1.90 -12.12
C LEU A 144 -4.13 0.69 -11.27
N THR A 145 -3.22 -0.14 -11.77
CA THR A 145 -2.63 -1.25 -11.01
C THR A 145 -1.86 -0.75 -9.80
N GLU A 146 -1.06 0.31 -9.98
CA GLU A 146 -0.31 0.91 -8.87
C GLU A 146 -1.24 1.55 -7.83
N GLU A 147 -2.29 2.27 -8.29
CA GLU A 147 -3.31 2.83 -7.41
C GLU A 147 -4.05 1.75 -6.61
N ALA A 148 -4.44 0.66 -7.26
CA ALA A 148 -5.11 -0.46 -6.61
C ALA A 148 -4.18 -1.19 -5.61
N ARG A 149 -2.89 -1.38 -5.96
CA ARG A 149 -1.88 -1.95 -5.04
C ARG A 149 -1.67 -1.07 -3.82
N GLU A 150 -1.57 0.26 -4.02
CA GLU A 150 -1.44 1.19 -2.89
C GLU A 150 -2.67 1.15 -1.99
N GLY A 151 -3.87 1.16 -2.57
CA GLY A 151 -5.11 1.04 -1.79
C GLY A 151 -5.18 -0.27 -1.00
N LEU A 152 -4.81 -1.40 -1.61
CA LEU A 152 -4.74 -2.71 -0.95
C LEU A 152 -3.70 -2.72 0.16
N TYR A 153 -2.54 -2.08 -0.06
CA TYR A 153 -1.49 -1.94 0.94
C TYR A 153 -2.00 -1.18 2.18
N GLN A 154 -2.72 -0.08 1.98
CA GLN A 154 -3.32 0.68 3.09
C GLN A 154 -4.40 -0.11 3.83
N GLN A 155 -5.22 -0.90 3.14
CA GLN A 155 -6.18 -1.80 3.78
C GLN A 155 -5.48 -2.88 4.62
N ALA A 156 -4.39 -3.46 4.11
CA ALA A 156 -3.60 -4.47 4.81
C ALA A 156 -2.93 -3.88 6.07
N LEU A 157 -2.40 -2.65 5.99
CA LEU A 157 -1.88 -1.92 7.15
C LEU A 157 -2.96 -1.70 8.21
N ALA A 158 -4.13 -1.21 7.81
CA ALA A 158 -5.25 -0.99 8.74
C ALA A 158 -5.67 -2.30 9.44
N ALA A 159 -5.82 -3.39 8.68
CA ALA A 159 -6.13 -4.70 9.24
C ALA A 159 -5.05 -5.19 10.23
N THR A 160 -3.76 -4.93 9.90
CA THR A 160 -2.63 -5.29 10.76
C THR A 160 -2.65 -4.50 12.06
N TYR A 161 -2.82 -3.18 11.99
CA TYR A 161 -2.79 -2.29 13.17
C TYR A 161 -4.01 -2.47 14.07
N GLU A 162 -5.16 -2.81 13.48
CA GLU A 162 -6.36 -3.22 14.21
C GLU A 162 -6.29 -4.66 14.73
N CYS A 163 -5.17 -5.34 14.56
CA CYS A 163 -4.95 -6.73 14.97
C CYS A 163 -5.95 -7.74 14.37
N ARG A 164 -6.50 -7.45 13.19
CA ARG A 164 -7.33 -8.38 12.40
C ARG A 164 -6.42 -9.31 11.58
N MET A 165 -5.63 -10.15 12.29
CA MET A 165 -4.50 -10.87 11.73
C MET A 165 -4.84 -11.81 10.56
N ASP A 166 -5.97 -12.55 10.62
CA ASP A 166 -6.37 -13.43 9.51
C ASP A 166 -6.66 -12.65 8.23
N GLU A 167 -7.34 -11.50 8.36
CA GLU A 167 -7.61 -10.60 7.25
C GLU A 167 -6.33 -9.96 6.73
N ALA A 168 -5.47 -9.48 7.61
CA ALA A 168 -4.18 -8.90 7.24
C ALA A 168 -3.33 -9.89 6.44
N VAL A 169 -3.24 -11.14 6.86
CA VAL A 169 -2.49 -12.20 6.15
C VAL A 169 -3.05 -12.42 4.74
N MET A 170 -4.38 -12.42 4.57
CA MET A 170 -4.99 -12.56 3.24
C MET A 170 -4.63 -11.39 2.32
N LEU A 171 -4.74 -10.16 2.82
CA LEU A 171 -4.44 -8.94 2.06
C LEU A 171 -2.95 -8.86 1.69
N TRP A 172 -2.04 -9.15 2.64
CA TRP A 172 -0.60 -9.19 2.37
C TRP A 172 -0.23 -10.25 1.32
N ASN A 173 -0.84 -11.44 1.38
CA ASN A 173 -0.63 -12.47 0.35
C ASN A 173 -1.06 -12.01 -1.05
N SER A 174 -2.14 -11.23 -1.16
CA SER A 174 -2.62 -10.70 -2.45
C SER A 174 -1.69 -9.64 -3.05
N LEU A 175 -0.90 -8.96 -2.22
CA LEU A 175 0.09 -7.96 -2.65
C LEU A 175 1.40 -8.57 -3.14
N GLY A 176 1.73 -9.80 -2.72
CA GLY A 176 3.03 -10.40 -3.02
C GLY A 176 4.19 -9.54 -2.49
N SER A 177 5.25 -9.37 -3.31
CA SER A 177 6.44 -8.61 -2.94
C SER A 177 6.32 -7.10 -3.17
N TYR A 178 5.13 -6.52 -3.01
CA TYR A 178 4.93 -5.08 -3.13
C TYR A 178 5.42 -4.37 -1.86
N LYS A 179 6.35 -3.41 -1.98
CA LYS A 179 6.99 -2.72 -0.85
C LYS A 179 7.53 -3.73 0.20
N ASP A 180 7.18 -3.55 1.45
CA ASP A 180 7.56 -4.39 2.59
C ASP A 180 6.53 -5.47 2.95
N SER A 181 5.58 -5.77 2.06
CA SER A 181 4.49 -6.73 2.28
C SER A 181 4.96 -8.10 2.76
N ASP A 182 6.08 -8.62 2.21
CA ASP A 182 6.64 -9.91 2.63
C ASP A 182 7.10 -9.89 4.11
N SER A 183 7.64 -8.78 4.57
CA SER A 183 8.07 -8.59 5.96
C SER A 183 6.87 -8.52 6.89
N LEU A 184 5.87 -7.70 6.53
CA LEU A 184 4.64 -7.55 7.31
C LEU A 184 3.82 -8.84 7.36
N LEU A 185 3.75 -9.59 6.27
CA LEU A 185 3.13 -10.91 6.24
C LEU A 185 3.78 -11.87 7.24
N LYS A 186 5.12 -11.96 7.24
CA LYS A 186 5.86 -12.81 8.20
C LYS A 186 5.56 -12.41 9.64
N ARG A 187 5.52 -11.12 9.93
CA ARG A 187 5.21 -10.59 11.27
C ARG A 187 3.77 -10.92 11.68
N CYS A 188 2.78 -10.76 10.80
CA CYS A 188 1.39 -11.16 11.08
C CYS A 188 1.28 -12.66 11.35
N MET A 189 1.94 -13.50 10.56
CA MET A 189 1.97 -14.95 10.77
C MET A 189 2.64 -15.33 12.09
N SER A 190 3.76 -14.69 12.43
CA SER A 190 4.44 -14.90 13.72
C SER A 190 3.53 -14.53 14.88
N ARG A 191 2.79 -13.42 14.76
CA ARG A 191 1.84 -12.98 15.78
C ARG A 191 0.68 -13.99 15.98
N ILE A 192 0.12 -14.53 14.90
CA ILE A 192 -0.90 -15.60 15.00
C ILE A 192 -0.37 -16.79 15.79
N VAL A 193 0.86 -17.22 15.50
CA VAL A 193 1.50 -18.34 16.21
C VAL A 193 1.68 -17.99 17.70
N SER A 194 2.15 -16.79 18.01
CA SER A 194 2.33 -16.32 19.39
C SER A 194 1.00 -16.22 20.15
N MET A 195 -0.07 -15.77 19.49
CA MET A 195 -1.41 -15.74 20.08
C MET A 195 -1.96 -17.13 20.36
N ALA A 196 -1.70 -18.10 19.47
CA ALA A 196 -2.15 -19.48 19.62
C ALA A 196 -1.38 -20.26 20.68
N ALA A 197 -0.10 -19.93 20.93
CA ALA A 197 0.75 -20.61 21.92
C ALA A 197 0.30 -20.41 23.38
N GLY A 198 -0.61 -19.47 23.63
CA GLY A 198 -1.17 -19.20 24.96
C GLY A 198 -0.21 -18.43 25.88
N THR A 199 -0.74 -18.00 27.04
CA THR A 199 -0.06 -17.09 27.97
C THR A 199 0.88 -17.78 28.98
N GLU A 200 1.06 -19.10 28.95
CA GLU A 200 1.80 -19.81 29.98
C GLU A 200 3.32 -19.53 29.98
N GLU A 201 3.87 -19.04 28.89
CA GLU A 201 5.28 -18.63 28.79
C GLU A 201 5.47 -17.11 28.66
N ARG A 202 4.37 -16.34 28.65
CA ARG A 202 4.46 -14.89 28.52
C ARG A 202 4.90 -14.25 29.81
N ILE A 203 5.56 -13.11 29.67
CA ILE A 203 6.19 -12.36 30.74
C ILE A 203 5.39 -12.43 32.03
N ASN A 204 6.06 -12.84 33.07
CA ASN A 204 5.74 -12.42 34.42
C ASN A 204 5.89 -10.90 34.52
N TYR A 205 4.86 -10.13 34.08
CA TYR A 205 4.60 -8.86 34.77
C TYR A 205 4.67 -9.20 36.25
N SER A 206 5.55 -8.56 36.97
CA SER A 206 5.76 -8.84 38.39
C SER A 206 4.45 -9.23 39.06
N PRO A 207 4.43 -10.24 39.94
CA PRO A 207 3.23 -10.65 40.66
C PRO A 207 2.58 -9.53 41.50
N TYR A 208 3.19 -8.36 41.55
CA TYR A 208 2.61 -7.16 42.11
C TYR A 208 1.68 -6.55 41.07
N ALA A 209 0.39 -6.48 41.39
CA ALA A 209 -0.64 -5.81 40.58
C ALA A 209 -0.12 -4.47 40.05
N GLY A 210 -0.33 -4.21 38.76
CA GLY A 210 0.05 -2.94 38.17
C GLY A 210 -0.54 -1.76 38.94
N ARG A 211 0.20 -0.67 39.04
CA ARG A 211 -0.26 0.55 39.70
C ARG A 211 -1.07 1.40 38.71
N ASP A 212 -2.31 1.66 39.07
CA ASP A 212 -3.12 2.67 38.36
C ASP A 212 -2.51 4.07 38.52
N VAL A 213 -2.23 4.74 37.41
CA VAL A 213 -1.61 6.07 37.38
C VAL A 213 -2.48 7.09 36.64
N GLY A 214 -3.80 6.86 36.60
CA GLY A 214 -4.78 7.72 35.97
C GLY A 214 -5.19 7.16 34.60
N ASP A 215 -4.54 7.55 33.52
CA ASP A 215 -4.91 7.14 32.16
C ASP A 215 -4.26 5.83 31.71
N GLY A 216 -3.44 5.23 32.56
CA GLY A 216 -2.77 3.97 32.30
C GLY A 216 -2.44 3.18 33.56
N ILE A 217 -1.76 2.06 33.35
CA ILE A 217 -1.28 1.18 34.39
C ILE A 217 0.23 1.05 34.25
N LEU A 218 0.96 1.23 35.33
CA LEU A 218 2.39 1.07 35.43
C LEU A 218 2.72 -0.30 36.01
N TYR A 219 3.48 -1.09 35.27
CA TYR A 219 3.99 -2.39 35.67
C TYR A 219 5.48 -2.34 35.96
N TRP A 220 5.92 -3.05 37.01
CA TRP A 220 7.32 -3.29 37.27
C TRP A 220 7.79 -4.55 36.55
N HIS A 221 8.75 -4.42 35.70
CA HIS A 221 9.37 -5.50 34.95
C HIS A 221 10.84 -5.62 35.36
N ARG A 222 11.48 -6.81 35.14
CA ARG A 222 12.91 -7.01 35.47
C ARG A 222 13.86 -6.04 34.73
N LEU A 223 13.47 -5.59 33.56
CA LEU A 223 14.28 -4.68 32.73
C LEU A 223 13.96 -3.21 32.96
N GLY A 224 12.81 -2.88 33.52
CA GLY A 224 12.36 -1.49 33.61
C GLY A 224 10.94 -1.32 34.13
N LEU A 225 10.34 -0.19 33.79
CA LEU A 225 8.96 0.11 34.05
C LEU A 225 8.20 0.07 32.71
N ILE A 226 7.06 -0.60 32.67
CA ILE A 226 6.20 -0.62 31.50
C ILE A 226 4.92 0.14 31.82
N TYR A 227 4.67 1.23 31.10
CA TYR A 227 3.42 1.94 31.12
C TYR A 227 2.52 1.43 30.00
N VAL A 228 1.27 1.14 30.29
CA VAL A 228 0.25 0.69 29.34
C VAL A 228 -0.97 1.58 29.50
N PRO A 229 -1.47 2.22 28.41
CA PRO A 229 -2.76 2.94 28.45
C PRO A 229 -3.90 2.02 28.88
N LYS A 230 -4.92 2.58 29.55
CA LYS A 230 -6.14 1.82 29.92
C LYS A 230 -6.92 1.34 28.70
N GLU A 231 -6.85 2.09 27.61
CA GLU A 231 -7.47 1.76 26.34
C GLU A 231 -6.40 1.81 25.24
N CYS A 232 -6.12 0.66 24.66
CA CYS A 232 -5.24 0.53 23.49
C CYS A 232 -6.07 0.35 22.22
N ASN A 233 -5.59 0.90 21.12
CA ASN A 233 -6.23 0.81 19.80
C ASN A 233 -5.17 0.79 18.68
N ALA A 234 -5.59 0.84 17.42
CA ALA A 234 -4.71 0.83 16.25
C ALA A 234 -3.71 2.00 16.21
N ASP A 235 -4.04 3.13 16.84
CA ASP A 235 -3.17 4.31 16.90
C ASP A 235 -2.21 4.27 18.09
N THR A 236 -2.30 3.25 18.95
CA THR A 236 -1.42 3.11 20.12
C THR A 236 0.00 2.84 19.65
N ARG A 237 0.93 3.76 19.97
CA ARG A 237 2.34 3.66 19.63
C ARG A 237 3.11 2.84 20.66
N CYS A 238 4.36 2.51 20.33
CA CYS A 238 5.26 1.85 21.26
C CYS A 238 6.57 2.63 21.37
N MET A 239 7.07 2.80 22.59
CA MET A 239 8.29 3.55 22.84
C MET A 239 9.24 2.80 23.79
N ILE A 240 10.54 2.87 23.50
CA ILE A 240 11.60 2.43 24.41
C ILE A 240 12.39 3.66 24.86
N PHE A 241 12.67 3.74 26.15
CA PHE A 241 13.50 4.80 26.73
C PHE A 241 14.72 4.21 27.44
N TYR A 242 15.92 4.51 26.92
CA TYR A 242 17.21 4.11 27.53
C TYR A 242 17.78 5.24 28.38
N PRO A 243 18.02 5.03 29.69
CA PRO A 243 18.53 6.07 30.60
C PRO A 243 20.02 6.38 30.35
N GLY A 244 20.46 7.53 30.88
CA GLY A 244 21.85 7.96 30.81
C GLY A 244 22.79 7.22 31.75
N GLY A 245 22.33 6.81 32.90
CA GLY A 245 23.12 6.14 33.93
C GLY A 245 22.67 4.70 34.19
N TYR A 246 23.26 4.07 35.18
CA TYR A 246 22.91 2.72 35.64
C TYR A 246 21.90 2.74 36.81
N ASP A 247 21.14 3.80 36.96
CA ASP A 247 20.26 3.99 38.10
C ASP A 247 18.80 3.81 37.71
N SER A 248 18.13 2.80 38.28
CA SER A 248 16.68 2.58 38.17
C SER A 248 15.86 3.78 38.64
N ALA A 249 16.42 4.66 39.50
CA ALA A 249 15.78 5.89 39.94
C ALA A 249 15.57 6.87 38.76
N LEU A 250 16.46 6.89 37.78
CA LEU A 250 16.29 7.73 36.60
C LEU A 250 15.10 7.30 35.75
N ALA A 251 14.91 6.00 35.51
CA ALA A 251 13.75 5.51 34.77
C ALA A 251 12.44 5.91 35.45
N ASN A 252 12.38 5.79 36.77
CA ASN A 252 11.22 6.19 37.55
C ASN A 252 11.01 7.72 37.53
N SER A 253 12.09 8.50 37.54
CA SER A 253 12.01 9.97 37.43
C SER A 253 11.45 10.41 36.08
N TYR A 254 11.97 9.89 34.96
CA TYR A 254 11.47 10.23 33.61
C TYR A 254 9.98 9.89 33.44
N TYR A 255 9.56 8.72 33.94
CA TYR A 255 8.16 8.35 33.94
C TYR A 255 7.31 9.34 34.76
N GLN A 256 7.74 9.70 35.97
CA GLN A 256 7.01 10.64 36.80
C GLN A 256 6.90 12.02 36.13
N ASP A 257 8.00 12.50 35.57
CA ASP A 257 8.02 13.80 34.90
C ASP A 257 7.07 13.83 33.68
N TYR A 258 7.03 12.76 32.89
CA TYR A 258 6.14 12.66 31.75
C TYR A 258 4.66 12.69 32.16
N ILE A 259 4.31 11.93 33.18
CA ILE A 259 2.95 11.91 33.72
C ILE A 259 2.58 13.25 34.41
N TYR A 260 3.52 13.82 35.17
CA TYR A 260 3.27 15.10 35.84
C TYR A 260 3.22 16.32 34.91
N ALA A 261 3.80 16.21 33.72
CA ALA A 261 3.61 17.21 32.68
C ALA A 261 2.17 17.27 32.14
N GLY A 262 1.29 16.39 32.60
CA GLY A 262 -0.12 16.35 32.18
C GLY A 262 -0.33 15.67 30.84
N THR A 263 0.63 14.89 30.40
CA THR A 263 0.54 14.14 29.16
C THR A 263 0.01 12.73 29.45
N SER A 264 -0.97 12.32 28.68
CA SER A 264 -1.52 10.96 28.71
C SER A 264 -1.21 10.29 27.38
N PRO A 265 -0.03 9.67 27.25
CA PRO A 265 0.37 9.13 25.97
C PRO A 265 -0.53 7.95 25.57
N ASN A 266 -1.04 7.96 24.33
CA ASN A 266 -1.58 6.77 23.71
C ASN A 266 -0.42 5.90 23.21
N ALA A 267 0.39 5.41 24.16
CA ALA A 267 1.57 4.61 23.85
C ALA A 267 1.87 3.61 24.97
N ILE A 268 2.33 2.41 24.59
CA ILE A 268 2.99 1.47 25.51
C ILE A 268 4.45 1.90 25.62
N ILE A 269 4.93 2.20 26.81
CA ILE A 269 6.26 2.76 27.02
C ILE A 269 7.06 1.88 27.96
N LEU A 270 8.21 1.40 27.48
CA LEU A 270 9.22 0.70 28.28
C LEU A 270 10.31 1.67 28.71
N TYR A 271 10.36 1.98 29.98
CA TYR A 271 11.47 2.73 30.61
C TYR A 271 12.50 1.76 31.14
N MET A 272 13.63 1.62 30.46
CA MET A 272 14.70 0.69 30.84
C MET A 272 15.37 1.14 32.13
N TYR A 273 15.82 0.19 32.98
CA TYR A 273 16.64 0.49 34.15
C TYR A 273 18.11 0.74 33.80
N THR A 274 18.57 0.17 32.68
CA THR A 274 19.94 0.30 32.21
C THR A 274 20.01 0.77 30.77
N ASN A 275 21.14 1.32 30.38
CA ASN A 275 21.32 1.94 29.06
C ASN A 275 21.87 0.98 27.99
N GLY A 276 22.31 -0.22 28.34
CA GLY A 276 22.83 -1.20 27.39
C GLY A 276 24.20 -0.89 26.78
N PHE A 277 24.90 0.16 27.23
CA PHE A 277 26.11 0.66 26.60
C PHE A 277 27.23 -0.38 26.41
N TYR A 278 27.34 -1.36 27.31
CA TYR A 278 28.37 -2.40 27.24
C TYR A 278 27.99 -3.61 26.39
N ASP A 279 26.70 -3.84 26.19
CA ASP A 279 26.16 -4.96 25.39
C ASP A 279 24.87 -4.47 24.69
N ILE A 280 25.06 -3.69 23.61
CA ILE A 280 23.98 -2.97 22.93
C ILE A 280 22.97 -3.93 22.32
N GLU A 281 23.41 -4.92 21.55
CA GLU A 281 22.52 -5.82 20.80
C GLU A 281 21.65 -6.67 21.72
N SER A 282 22.25 -7.32 22.73
CA SER A 282 21.51 -8.11 23.72
C SER A 282 20.50 -7.25 24.49
N HIS A 283 20.85 -5.99 24.74
CA HIS A 283 19.99 -5.08 25.46
C HIS A 283 18.80 -4.59 24.60
N ILE A 284 19.01 -4.37 23.32
CA ILE A 284 17.95 -4.08 22.36
C ILE A 284 17.00 -5.27 22.25
N GLU A 285 17.55 -6.48 22.10
CA GLU A 285 16.77 -7.71 22.02
C GLU A 285 15.87 -7.92 23.25
N ASP A 286 16.44 -7.76 24.45
CA ASP A 286 15.71 -7.83 25.71
C ASP A 286 14.59 -6.78 25.81
N ALA A 287 14.87 -5.54 25.39
CA ALA A 287 13.89 -4.45 25.39
C ALA A 287 12.77 -4.69 24.38
N TYR A 288 13.13 -5.12 23.19
CA TYR A 288 12.16 -5.49 22.15
C TYR A 288 11.20 -6.58 22.62
N ARG A 289 11.74 -7.69 23.16
CA ARG A 289 10.91 -8.79 23.64
C ARG A 289 9.92 -8.36 24.73
N ALA A 290 10.39 -7.57 25.69
CA ALA A 290 9.54 -7.05 26.75
C ALA A 290 8.41 -6.16 26.21
N LEU A 291 8.70 -5.31 25.22
CA LEU A 291 7.73 -4.42 24.62
C LEU A 291 6.74 -5.19 23.73
N GLU A 292 7.24 -6.14 22.93
CA GLU A 292 6.39 -6.99 22.06
C GLU A 292 5.39 -7.80 22.88
N GLU A 293 5.79 -8.37 24.03
CA GLU A 293 4.87 -9.07 24.90
C GLU A 293 3.80 -8.13 25.49
N ALA A 294 4.19 -6.94 25.94
CA ALA A 294 3.23 -5.94 26.42
C ALA A 294 2.23 -5.54 25.33
N ALA A 295 2.73 -5.34 24.11
CA ALA A 295 1.91 -5.01 22.94
C ALA A 295 0.96 -6.17 22.58
N LEU A 296 1.45 -7.40 22.61
CA LEU A 296 0.66 -8.59 22.33
C LEU A 296 -0.50 -8.76 23.32
N GLU A 297 -0.26 -8.58 24.62
CA GLU A 297 -1.29 -8.69 25.66
C GLU A 297 -2.37 -7.62 25.56
N ASN A 298 -2.02 -6.46 25.03
CA ASN A 298 -2.93 -5.32 24.88
C ASN A 298 -3.47 -5.18 23.45
N ASN A 299 -3.27 -6.19 22.62
CA ASN A 299 -3.72 -6.24 21.22
C ASN A 299 -3.22 -5.03 20.40
N VAL A 300 -1.96 -4.64 20.59
CA VAL A 300 -1.27 -3.59 19.83
C VAL A 300 -0.24 -4.24 18.92
N PHE A 301 -0.18 -3.84 17.66
CA PHE A 301 0.86 -4.25 16.72
C PHE A 301 2.00 -3.24 16.75
N LEU A 302 3.26 -3.70 16.88
CA LEU A 302 4.41 -2.80 16.88
C LEU A 302 4.60 -2.16 15.50
N HIS A 303 4.40 -0.88 15.42
CA HIS A 303 4.65 -0.08 14.21
C HIS A 303 5.00 1.36 14.61
N ASP A 304 5.65 2.10 13.70
CA ASP A 304 6.03 3.52 13.90
C ASP A 304 6.62 3.78 15.31
N MET A 305 7.54 2.90 15.73
CA MET A 305 8.08 2.96 17.07
C MET A 305 8.87 4.24 17.31
N VAL A 306 8.92 4.66 18.56
CA VAL A 306 9.77 5.76 19.04
C VAL A 306 10.82 5.19 19.98
N VAL A 307 12.06 5.60 19.79
CA VAL A 307 13.17 5.19 20.66
C VAL A 307 13.87 6.43 21.20
N CYS A 308 14.01 6.49 22.51
CA CYS A 308 14.67 7.59 23.18
C CYS A 308 15.90 7.10 23.93
N GLY A 309 16.95 7.91 23.95
CA GLY A 309 18.15 7.62 24.70
C GLY A 309 18.81 8.86 25.27
N ALA A 310 19.21 8.80 26.54
CA ALA A 310 19.88 9.89 27.22
C ALA A 310 21.35 9.56 27.45
N SER A 311 22.27 10.50 27.21
CA SER A 311 23.69 10.32 27.46
C SER A 311 24.22 8.98 26.87
N ASN A 312 24.70 8.04 27.68
CA ASN A 312 25.13 6.71 27.23
C ASN A 312 23.98 5.88 26.58
N GLY A 313 22.74 6.08 26.98
CA GLY A 313 21.59 5.43 26.39
C GLY A 313 21.33 5.85 24.94
N ALA A 314 21.86 6.98 24.51
CA ALA A 314 21.77 7.45 23.14
C ALA A 314 22.44 6.51 22.14
N TYR A 315 23.55 5.86 22.52
CA TYR A 315 24.21 4.86 21.67
C TYR A 315 23.31 3.65 21.42
N THR A 316 22.64 3.17 22.47
CA THR A 316 21.68 2.07 22.34
C THR A 316 20.48 2.50 21.51
N ALA A 317 19.97 3.72 21.73
CA ALA A 317 18.82 4.24 20.99
C ALA A 317 19.08 4.32 19.47
N VAL A 318 20.23 4.88 19.04
CA VAL A 318 20.51 4.98 17.60
C VAL A 318 20.71 3.61 16.95
N ASN A 319 21.32 2.64 17.65
CA ASN A 319 21.50 1.29 17.14
C ASN A 319 20.18 0.50 17.08
N THR A 320 19.20 0.84 17.90
CA THR A 320 17.90 0.15 17.94
C THR A 320 17.18 0.22 16.59
N ALA A 321 17.25 1.33 15.89
CA ALA A 321 16.57 1.50 14.61
C ALA A 321 17.05 0.48 13.56
N ALA A 322 18.35 0.41 13.33
CA ALA A 322 18.93 -0.55 12.39
C ALA A 322 18.71 -1.99 12.84
N TYR A 323 18.92 -2.29 14.12
CA TYR A 323 18.75 -3.64 14.66
C TYR A 323 17.34 -4.19 14.50
N LEU A 324 16.32 -3.40 14.84
CA LEU A 324 14.93 -3.84 14.74
C LEU A 324 14.47 -4.00 13.29
N TYR A 325 14.96 -3.15 12.41
CA TYR A 325 14.66 -3.26 10.98
C TYR A 325 15.30 -4.52 10.37
N GLU A 326 16.59 -4.76 10.63
CA GLU A 326 17.33 -5.91 10.11
C GLU A 326 16.76 -7.24 10.60
N ASN A 327 16.50 -7.36 11.91
CA ASN A 327 16.16 -8.66 12.51
C ASN A 327 14.66 -8.95 12.50
N TYR A 328 13.81 -7.92 12.50
CA TYR A 328 12.35 -8.06 12.67
C TYR A 328 11.52 -7.32 11.61
N GLY A 329 12.13 -6.55 10.72
CA GLY A 329 11.42 -5.71 9.76
C GLY A 329 10.55 -4.64 10.43
N ILE A 330 10.97 -4.18 11.62
CA ILE A 330 10.25 -3.15 12.37
C ILE A 330 10.89 -1.80 12.12
N ALA A 331 10.16 -0.90 11.48
CA ALA A 331 10.58 0.48 11.32
C ALA A 331 10.45 1.24 12.65
N VAL A 332 11.53 1.91 13.03
CA VAL A 332 11.54 2.93 14.09
C VAL A 332 11.36 4.27 13.43
N ARG A 333 10.25 4.95 13.68
CA ARG A 333 9.96 6.23 13.05
C ARG A 333 10.84 7.35 13.57
N TYR A 334 10.97 7.46 14.89
CA TYR A 334 11.78 8.50 15.53
C TYR A 334 12.80 7.91 16.49
N VAL A 335 14.03 8.38 16.37
CA VAL A 335 15.08 8.19 17.38
C VAL A 335 15.43 9.55 17.99
N LEU A 336 15.18 9.71 19.28
CA LEU A 336 15.53 10.92 20.03
C LEU A 336 16.76 10.65 20.91
N THR A 337 17.80 11.44 20.75
CA THR A 337 18.95 11.39 21.65
C THR A 337 19.05 12.68 22.47
N PHE A 338 19.24 12.54 23.76
CA PHE A 338 19.33 13.67 24.66
C PHE A 338 20.77 13.80 25.17
N ASP A 339 21.45 14.86 24.73
CA ASP A 339 22.79 15.26 25.16
C ASP A 339 23.84 14.15 25.01
N ALA A 340 23.86 13.53 23.82
CA ALA A 340 24.81 12.48 23.47
C ALA A 340 26.14 12.98 22.91
N GLY A 341 26.19 14.24 22.47
CA GLY A 341 27.28 14.76 21.67
C GLY A 341 28.67 14.67 22.32
N ALA A 342 28.77 14.96 23.62
CA ALA A 342 30.03 14.83 24.36
C ALA A 342 30.50 13.37 24.50
N HIS A 343 29.56 12.42 24.46
CA HIS A 343 29.81 10.99 24.68
C HIS A 343 29.99 10.20 23.38
N TRP A 344 29.69 10.78 22.24
CA TRP A 344 29.90 10.15 20.92
C TRP A 344 31.43 10.02 20.59
N ALA A 345 32.27 10.18 21.58
CA ALA A 345 33.69 9.85 21.51
C ALA A 345 33.97 8.34 21.32
N HIS A 346 32.98 7.49 21.66
CA HIS A 346 33.03 6.04 21.48
C HIS A 346 32.58 5.68 20.06
N THR A 347 33.47 5.84 19.09
CA THR A 347 33.19 5.62 17.67
C THR A 347 32.86 4.17 17.33
N ASP A 348 33.19 3.22 18.19
CA ASP A 348 32.84 1.81 18.12
C ASP A 348 31.39 1.50 18.56
N LYS A 349 30.67 2.49 19.05
CA LYS A 349 29.30 2.38 19.54
C LYS A 349 28.27 3.14 18.69
N VAL A 350 28.72 3.92 17.71
CA VAL A 350 27.87 4.60 16.76
C VAL A 350 27.52 3.67 15.59
N LEU A 351 26.51 4.05 14.80
CA LEU A 351 26.11 3.26 13.63
C LEU A 351 27.27 3.07 12.64
N THR A 352 27.43 1.84 12.17
CA THR A 352 28.28 1.56 11.00
C THR A 352 27.61 2.09 9.72
N PRO A 353 28.35 2.23 8.60
CA PRO A 353 27.76 2.58 7.31
C PRO A 353 26.57 1.70 6.93
N GLU A 354 26.69 0.39 7.09
CA GLU A 354 25.64 -0.59 6.76
C GLU A 354 24.40 -0.42 7.64
N GLN A 355 24.60 -0.12 8.92
CA GLN A 355 23.51 0.18 9.85
C GLN A 355 22.83 1.53 9.52
N CYS A 356 23.58 2.51 9.01
CA CYS A 356 23.00 3.76 8.52
C CYS A 356 22.11 3.50 7.29
N ASP A 357 22.57 2.66 6.35
CA ASP A 357 21.78 2.28 5.17
C ASP A 357 20.45 1.63 5.59
N LEU A 358 20.48 0.70 6.56
CA LEU A 358 19.27 0.05 7.09
C LEU A 358 18.31 1.04 7.77
N ALA A 359 18.83 1.97 8.58
CA ALA A 359 18.01 2.97 9.25
C ALA A 359 17.39 3.97 8.25
N ALA A 360 18.13 4.32 7.19
CA ALA A 360 17.63 5.16 6.10
C ALA A 360 16.55 4.44 5.28
N GLU A 361 16.74 3.15 4.98
CA GLU A 361 15.74 2.31 4.30
C GLU A 361 14.45 2.19 5.13
N ALA A 362 14.58 2.07 6.45
CA ALA A 362 13.47 2.07 7.39
C ALA A 362 12.72 3.41 7.48
N GLY A 363 13.26 4.49 6.90
CA GLY A 363 12.70 5.84 6.98
C GLY A 363 12.79 6.46 8.38
N THR A 364 13.81 6.10 9.15
CA THR A 364 14.02 6.59 10.53
C THR A 364 14.44 8.06 10.55
N GLU A 365 13.73 8.89 11.30
CA GLU A 365 14.10 10.29 11.59
C GLU A 365 14.88 10.37 12.91
N PHE A 366 16.10 10.91 12.86
CA PHE A 366 16.96 11.10 14.03
C PHE A 366 16.89 12.54 14.53
N LEU A 367 16.41 12.73 15.75
CA LEU A 367 16.31 14.01 16.44
C LEU A 367 17.38 14.08 17.53
N LEU A 368 18.48 14.79 17.26
CA LEU A 368 19.64 14.88 18.16
C LEU A 368 19.55 16.15 19.00
N PHE A 369 19.10 16.01 20.24
CA PHE A 369 18.97 17.11 21.20
C PHE A 369 20.32 17.41 21.86
N GLU A 370 20.83 18.62 21.65
CA GLU A 370 22.12 19.07 22.14
C GLU A 370 22.01 20.36 22.95
N GLY A 371 22.66 20.37 24.13
CA GLY A 371 22.70 21.53 25.00
C GLY A 371 23.79 22.53 24.60
N ALA A 372 23.75 23.71 25.19
CA ALA A 372 24.76 24.73 24.97
C ALA A 372 26.11 24.30 25.47
N GLY A 373 27.15 24.29 24.64
CA GLY A 373 28.53 24.02 24.99
C GLY A 373 28.96 22.56 24.99
N ILE A 374 28.17 21.66 24.42
CA ILE A 374 28.49 20.25 24.25
C ILE A 374 28.96 19.99 22.82
N GLY A 375 30.14 19.38 22.70
CA GLY A 375 30.72 19.08 21.38
C GLY A 375 30.06 17.85 20.75
N MET A 376 29.51 17.99 19.56
CA MET A 376 28.99 16.88 18.78
C MET A 376 30.08 16.07 18.10
N ASN A 377 29.93 14.75 17.99
CA ASN A 377 30.79 13.93 17.14
C ASN A 377 30.42 14.14 15.67
N LYS A 378 31.00 15.17 15.08
CA LYS A 378 30.74 15.57 13.67
C LYS A 378 30.99 14.43 12.68
N SER A 379 31.94 13.53 12.97
CA SER A 379 32.27 12.41 12.08
C SER A 379 31.17 11.37 12.05
N ALA A 380 30.61 10.98 13.19
CA ALA A 380 29.51 10.02 13.27
C ALA A 380 28.26 10.56 12.58
N ILE A 381 27.85 11.79 12.88
CA ILE A 381 26.70 12.46 12.26
C ILE A 381 26.89 12.58 10.74
N HIS A 382 28.11 12.92 10.30
CA HIS A 382 28.42 13.00 8.87
C HIS A 382 28.30 11.63 8.16
N THR A 383 28.68 10.54 8.83
CA THR A 383 28.46 9.18 8.30
C THR A 383 26.98 8.90 8.14
N MET A 384 26.16 9.17 9.14
CA MET A 384 24.69 8.99 9.07
C MET A 384 24.08 9.74 7.88
N VAL A 385 24.40 11.04 7.75
CA VAL A 385 23.88 11.88 6.66
C VAL A 385 24.36 11.41 5.29
N ARG A 386 25.62 10.98 5.16
CA ARG A 386 26.15 10.43 3.90
C ARG A 386 25.46 9.16 3.44
N HIS A 387 24.99 8.36 4.37
CA HIS A 387 24.27 7.11 4.13
C HIS A 387 22.74 7.31 4.07
N GLY A 388 22.30 8.57 3.95
CA GLY A 388 20.90 8.91 3.69
C GLY A 388 19.98 8.93 4.91
N CYS A 389 20.53 8.84 6.14
CA CYS A 389 19.73 9.03 7.34
C CYS A 389 19.16 10.45 7.39
N ASP A 390 17.88 10.58 7.76
CA ASP A 390 17.27 11.85 8.08
C ASP A 390 17.68 12.28 9.48
N VAL A 391 18.48 13.33 9.57
CA VAL A 391 19.08 13.80 10.82
C VAL A 391 18.79 15.27 11.04
N THR A 392 18.12 15.57 12.15
CA THR A 392 17.89 16.93 12.61
C THR A 392 18.56 17.16 13.98
N ILE A 393 19.44 18.16 14.06
CA ILE A 393 19.97 18.62 15.33
C ILE A 393 18.95 19.58 15.95
N VAL A 394 18.61 19.34 17.23
CA VAL A 394 17.74 20.23 18.01
C VAL A 394 18.58 20.91 19.08
N LEU A 395 19.00 22.15 18.83
CA LEU A 395 19.78 22.93 19.79
C LEU A 395 18.87 23.50 20.88
N CYS A 396 19.20 23.13 22.13
CA CYS A 396 18.48 23.54 23.33
C CYS A 396 19.32 24.60 24.07
N ARG A 397 19.08 25.88 23.78
CA ARG A 397 19.98 26.99 24.16
C ARG A 397 20.18 27.21 25.66
N ASN A 398 19.20 26.86 26.48
CA ASN A 398 19.19 27.17 27.92
C ASN A 398 19.20 25.90 28.79
N SER A 399 19.38 24.73 28.21
CA SER A 399 19.31 23.46 28.93
C SER A 399 20.69 22.84 29.05
N GLY A 400 21.07 22.45 30.28
CA GLY A 400 22.26 21.66 30.53
C GLY A 400 22.02 20.17 30.41
N HIS A 401 23.05 19.34 30.56
CA HIS A 401 23.05 17.89 30.36
C HIS A 401 21.81 17.14 30.88
N TYR A 402 21.37 17.45 32.07
CA TYR A 402 20.18 16.82 32.68
C TYR A 402 18.88 17.57 32.39
N GLY A 403 18.94 18.83 31.99
CA GLY A 403 17.79 19.67 31.76
C GLY A 403 17.08 19.42 30.44
N ILE A 404 17.81 18.93 29.42
CA ILE A 404 17.30 18.75 28.07
C ILE A 404 16.11 17.79 28.01
N ILE A 405 16.19 16.66 28.73
CA ILE A 405 15.11 15.67 28.76
C ILE A 405 13.85 16.26 29.37
N TYR A 406 13.99 16.92 30.52
CA TYR A 406 12.85 17.55 31.20
C TYR A 406 12.24 18.64 30.34
N ASP A 407 13.06 19.47 29.72
CA ASP A 407 12.59 20.51 28.79
C ASP A 407 11.81 19.90 27.62
N ALA A 408 12.32 18.83 27.00
CA ALA A 408 11.65 18.15 25.89
C ALA A 408 10.29 17.56 26.31
N ILE A 409 10.22 16.93 27.48
CA ILE A 409 8.98 16.37 28.03
C ILE A 409 7.96 17.50 28.30
N TYR A 410 8.33 18.53 29.06
CA TYR A 410 7.42 19.62 29.43
C TYR A 410 6.95 20.46 28.25
N LYS A 411 7.68 20.46 27.14
CA LYS A 411 7.30 21.20 25.92
C LYS A 411 6.57 20.37 24.87
N GLY A 412 6.19 19.15 25.21
CA GLY A 412 5.34 18.31 24.34
C GLY A 412 6.09 17.60 23.22
N MET A 413 7.43 17.46 23.32
CA MET A 413 8.23 16.78 22.30
C MET A 413 7.84 15.31 22.15
N LEU A 414 7.63 14.64 23.30
CA LEU A 414 7.21 13.23 23.27
C LEU A 414 5.79 13.07 22.77
N ASP A 415 4.89 14.00 23.08
CA ASP A 415 3.54 13.98 22.55
C ASP A 415 3.54 14.12 21.02
N TRP A 416 4.35 15.02 20.49
CA TRP A 416 4.50 15.17 19.04
C TRP A 416 4.96 13.89 18.35
N VAL A 417 6.09 13.31 18.77
CA VAL A 417 6.64 12.11 18.13
C VAL A 417 5.78 10.85 18.33
N LEU A 418 4.94 10.84 19.37
CA LEU A 418 3.93 9.80 19.60
C LEU A 418 2.61 10.06 18.86
N GLY A 419 2.53 11.12 18.05
CA GLY A 419 1.36 11.44 17.24
C GLY A 419 0.22 12.16 17.97
N ASN A 420 0.46 12.64 19.21
CA ASN A 420 -0.56 13.28 20.06
C ASN A 420 -0.51 14.82 20.02
N GLY A 421 0.28 15.42 19.15
CA GLY A 421 0.46 16.86 19.10
C GLY A 421 1.18 17.36 17.86
N GLU A 422 1.43 18.66 17.81
CA GLU A 422 2.22 19.32 16.77
C GLU A 422 3.69 19.46 17.23
N GLN A 423 4.61 19.59 16.27
CA GLN A 423 6.01 19.84 16.55
C GLN A 423 6.15 21.10 17.44
N PRO A 424 6.77 20.99 18.62
CA PRO A 424 6.91 22.13 19.52
C PRO A 424 7.71 23.26 18.91
N THR A 425 7.16 24.46 18.98
CA THR A 425 7.85 25.71 18.61
C THR A 425 8.18 26.48 19.88
N ASP A 426 9.45 26.49 20.26
CA ASP A 426 9.94 27.23 21.42
C ASP A 426 11.14 28.09 21.05
N ALA A 427 11.24 29.30 21.60
CA ALA A 427 12.36 30.20 21.37
C ALA A 427 13.73 29.63 21.77
N ASN A 428 13.74 28.62 22.64
CA ASN A 428 14.95 27.93 23.08
C ASN A 428 15.36 26.79 22.14
N TYR A 429 14.48 26.33 21.25
CA TYR A 429 14.78 25.26 20.29
C TYR A 429 15.13 25.85 18.94
N THR A 430 16.18 25.28 18.35
CA THR A 430 16.54 25.55 16.95
C THR A 430 16.70 24.21 16.25
N TYR A 431 15.79 23.92 15.31
CA TYR A 431 15.84 22.72 14.48
C TYR A 431 16.75 22.97 13.28
N ILE A 432 17.75 22.12 13.10
CA ILE A 432 18.74 22.20 12.02
C ILE A 432 18.75 20.87 11.28
N PRO A 433 17.90 20.72 10.24
CA PRO A 433 17.97 19.56 9.34
C PRO A 433 19.33 19.53 8.66
N LEU A 434 19.93 18.36 8.56
CA LEU A 434 21.26 18.18 7.98
C LEU A 434 21.18 17.55 6.60
N ASP A 435 22.03 18.02 5.71
CA ASP A 435 22.32 17.41 4.42
C ASP A 435 23.83 17.21 4.23
N ILE A 436 24.25 16.62 3.11
CA ILE A 436 25.65 16.33 2.81
C ILE A 436 26.55 17.59 2.71
N THR A 437 25.94 18.77 2.61
CA THR A 437 26.62 20.08 2.51
C THR A 437 26.61 20.86 3.82
N SER A 438 25.90 20.34 4.84
CA SER A 438 25.69 21.04 6.10
C SER A 438 27.00 21.26 6.86
N THR A 439 27.16 22.47 7.37
CA THR A 439 28.23 22.79 8.34
C THR A 439 27.64 22.70 9.72
N TYR A 440 28.26 21.88 10.56
CA TYR A 440 27.77 21.66 11.93
C TYR A 440 27.98 22.90 12.79
N PRO A 441 27.03 23.25 13.68
CA PRO A 441 27.23 24.32 14.65
C PRO A 441 28.46 24.05 15.53
N GLU A 442 29.22 25.10 15.85
CA GLU A 442 30.35 25.04 16.76
C GLU A 442 29.91 25.08 18.22
#